data_0b5f68f1139f5e783076e06fbcb9fc5f
#
_entry.id   0b5f68f1139f5e783076e06fbcb9fc5f
#
_cell.length_a   1.000
_cell.length_b   1.000
_cell.length_c   1.000
_cell.angle_alpha   90.00
_cell.angle_beta   90.00
_cell.angle_gamma   90.00
#
_symmetry.space_group_name_H-M   'P 1'
#
loop_
_entity.id
_entity.type
_entity.pdbx_description
1 polymer ?
#
loop_
_entity_poly.entity_id
_entity_poly.type
_entity_poly.pdbx_seq_one_letter_code
_entity_poly.pdbx_strand_id
1 'polypeptide(L)'
;MKIPVYIHTFFLSCLLLSSSVAANEGLNLDLAILKINKEVKTLNSEILALKDEIEILRENQRLNSEKITELLQMIEINQSSNKKTVRSTSTNQNTLPAKFFGDGKNAFVLGDYKKSIELFLAHLETSPSSLSKTDTLLWLGRAYFYSGSFLNSKDSYLEYQSMGQDHPKFVDSLYELSRVLIELDENVQAKLLLDKMLSEYPGHTLSSKASALIQNL
;
A
#
# COMPACT_ATOMS: atom_id res chain seq x y z
N MET A 1 -16.88 -79.87 8.89
CA MET A 1 -16.52 -78.99 7.77
C MET A 1 -15.45 -78.02 8.30
N LYS A 2 -14.17 -78.23 7.96
CA LYS A 2 -13.06 -77.41 8.46
C LYS A 2 -12.89 -76.21 7.52
N ILE A 3 -13.19 -75.05 8.00
CA ILE A 3 -12.96 -73.80 7.25
C ILE A 3 -11.45 -73.62 7.11
N PRO A 4 -10.89 -73.44 5.91
CA PRO A 4 -9.44 -73.40 5.74
C PRO A 4 -8.85 -72.16 6.42
N VAL A 5 -7.80 -72.34 7.15
CA VAL A 5 -7.03 -71.33 7.97
C VAL A 5 -6.63 -70.09 7.12
N TYR A 6 -6.51 -70.24 5.81
CA TYR A 6 -6.18 -69.15 4.87
C TYR A 6 -7.23 -68.04 4.77
N ILE A 7 -8.50 -68.30 5.04
CA ILE A 7 -9.56 -67.30 5.00
C ILE A 7 -9.44 -66.37 6.23
N HIS A 8 -9.08 -66.90 7.36
CA HIS A 8 -8.87 -66.10 8.59
C HIS A 8 -7.65 -65.16 8.50
N THR A 9 -6.55 -65.64 7.89
CA THR A 9 -5.35 -64.78 7.72
C THR A 9 -5.56 -63.67 6.69
N PHE A 10 -6.34 -63.91 5.67
CA PHE A 10 -6.67 -62.88 4.67
C PHE A 10 -7.60 -61.78 5.22
N PHE A 11 -8.61 -62.17 6.02
CA PHE A 11 -9.48 -61.20 6.69
C PHE A 11 -8.73 -60.37 7.73
N LEU A 12 -7.80 -60.97 8.48
CA LEU A 12 -7.02 -60.26 9.48
C LEU A 12 -6.04 -59.28 8.84
N SER A 13 -5.42 -59.62 7.73
CA SER A 13 -4.55 -58.72 6.97
C SER A 13 -5.29 -57.54 6.31
N CYS A 14 -6.51 -57.76 5.81
CA CYS A 14 -7.36 -56.73 5.27
C CYS A 14 -7.83 -55.72 6.33
N LEU A 15 -8.15 -56.22 7.53
CA LEU A 15 -8.54 -55.41 8.67
C LEU A 15 -7.38 -54.53 9.19
N LEU A 16 -6.16 -55.02 9.19
CA LEU A 16 -4.96 -54.30 9.59
C LEU A 16 -4.56 -53.22 8.56
N LEU A 17 -4.75 -53.50 7.26
CA LEU A 17 -4.52 -52.53 6.17
C LEU A 17 -5.55 -51.39 6.19
N SER A 18 -6.82 -51.67 6.44
CA SER A 18 -7.86 -50.65 6.54
C SER A 18 -7.68 -49.78 7.76
N SER A 19 -7.22 -50.31 8.89
CA SER A 19 -6.93 -49.50 10.09
C SER A 19 -5.70 -48.58 9.92
N SER A 20 -4.68 -49.01 9.18
CA SER A 20 -3.49 -48.22 8.92
C SER A 20 -3.75 -47.04 7.93
N VAL A 21 -4.64 -47.24 6.93
CA VAL A 21 -5.04 -46.20 6.01
C VAL A 21 -5.89 -45.15 6.72
N ALA A 22 -6.87 -45.56 7.53
CA ALA A 22 -7.69 -44.64 8.31
C ALA A 22 -6.88 -43.84 9.35
N ALA A 23 -5.86 -44.45 9.97
CA ALA A 23 -4.96 -43.77 10.90
C ALA A 23 -4.07 -42.74 10.21
N ASN A 24 -3.64 -42.99 8.96
CA ASN A 24 -2.82 -42.07 8.20
C ASN A 24 -3.61 -40.87 7.67
N GLU A 25 -4.88 -41.08 7.28
CA GLU A 25 -5.79 -39.98 6.89
C GLU A 25 -6.15 -39.10 8.09
N GLY A 26 -6.39 -39.67 9.28
CA GLY A 26 -6.65 -38.94 10.51
C GLY A 26 -5.43 -38.10 10.95
N LEU A 27 -4.23 -38.65 10.87
CA LEU A 27 -3.00 -37.93 11.21
C LEU A 27 -2.74 -36.76 10.24
N ASN A 28 -3.08 -36.92 8.97
CA ASN A 28 -2.93 -35.86 7.96
C ASN A 28 -3.94 -34.71 8.17
N LEU A 29 -5.15 -35.04 8.61
CA LEU A 29 -6.19 -34.08 8.93
C LEU A 29 -5.82 -33.27 10.20
N ASP A 30 -5.31 -33.93 11.23
CA ASP A 30 -4.88 -33.30 12.48
C ASP A 30 -3.71 -32.32 12.23
N LEU A 31 -2.74 -32.72 11.39
CA LEU A 31 -1.65 -31.83 10.96
C LEU A 31 -2.16 -30.61 10.18
N ALA A 32 -3.12 -30.81 9.30
CA ALA A 32 -3.74 -29.70 8.55
C ALA A 32 -4.49 -28.75 9.49
N ILE A 33 -5.26 -29.27 10.45
CA ILE A 33 -5.94 -28.47 11.49
C ILE A 33 -4.94 -27.69 12.33
N LEU A 34 -3.83 -28.31 12.74
CA LEU A 34 -2.77 -27.64 13.50
C LEU A 34 -2.13 -26.49 12.70
N LYS A 35 -1.90 -26.69 11.40
CA LYS A 35 -1.37 -25.67 10.51
C LYS A 35 -2.35 -24.50 10.36
N ILE A 36 -3.62 -24.78 10.09
CA ILE A 36 -4.68 -23.77 9.99
C ILE A 36 -4.80 -22.98 11.30
N ASN A 37 -4.82 -23.65 12.45
CA ASN A 37 -4.90 -22.99 13.74
C ASN A 37 -3.69 -22.07 14.01
N LYS A 38 -2.49 -22.46 13.55
CA LYS A 38 -1.29 -21.62 13.63
C LYS A 38 -1.43 -20.39 12.73
N GLU A 39 -1.90 -20.57 11.51
CA GLU A 39 -2.12 -19.47 10.56
C GLU A 39 -3.19 -18.50 11.06
N VAL A 40 -4.31 -19.00 11.59
CA VAL A 40 -5.36 -18.18 12.21
C VAL A 40 -4.80 -17.38 13.40
N LYS A 41 -3.96 -17.98 14.22
CA LYS A 41 -3.32 -17.28 15.34
C LYS A 41 -2.39 -16.18 14.86
N THR A 42 -1.62 -16.42 13.80
CA THR A 42 -0.73 -15.42 13.20
C THR A 42 -1.54 -14.28 12.59
N LEU A 43 -2.57 -14.58 11.80
CA LEU A 43 -3.46 -13.57 11.23
C LEU A 43 -4.16 -12.73 12.30
N ASN A 44 -4.61 -13.33 13.39
CA ASN A 44 -5.21 -12.58 14.50
C ASN A 44 -4.20 -11.64 15.16
N SER A 45 -2.91 -12.04 15.31
CA SER A 45 -1.88 -11.14 15.83
C SER A 45 -1.56 -9.98 14.88
N GLU A 46 -1.59 -10.22 13.57
CA GLU A 46 -1.41 -9.19 12.55
C GLU A 46 -2.60 -8.21 12.54
N ILE A 47 -3.83 -8.71 12.66
CA ILE A 47 -5.04 -7.87 12.77
C ILE A 47 -4.97 -6.96 14.00
N LEU A 48 -4.50 -7.46 15.15
CA LEU A 48 -4.31 -6.65 16.35
C LEU A 48 -3.25 -5.56 16.12
N ALA A 49 -2.10 -5.91 15.54
CA ALA A 49 -1.04 -4.95 15.24
C ALA A 49 -1.50 -3.86 14.25
N LEU A 50 -2.24 -4.24 13.20
CA LEU A 50 -2.83 -3.29 12.25
C LEU A 50 -3.88 -2.39 12.91
N LYS A 51 -4.66 -2.91 13.85
CA LYS A 51 -5.63 -2.12 14.61
C LYS A 51 -4.94 -1.05 15.46
N ASP A 52 -3.86 -1.41 16.14
CA ASP A 52 -3.06 -0.48 16.93
C ASP A 52 -2.42 0.59 16.03
N GLU A 53 -1.91 0.21 14.85
CA GLU A 53 -1.35 1.16 13.88
C GLU A 53 -2.43 2.14 13.36
N ILE A 54 -3.65 1.64 13.09
CA ILE A 54 -4.78 2.49 12.69
C ILE A 54 -5.15 3.48 13.80
N GLU A 55 -5.10 3.09 15.06
CA GLU A 55 -5.40 3.97 16.18
C GLU A 55 -4.34 5.08 16.32
N ILE A 56 -3.06 4.73 16.20
CA ILE A 56 -1.95 5.69 16.18
C ILE A 56 -2.09 6.67 14.99
N LEU A 57 -2.43 6.18 13.81
CA LEU A 57 -2.63 7.02 12.63
C LEU A 57 -3.82 7.97 12.79
N ARG A 58 -4.91 7.51 13.40
CA ARG A 58 -6.09 8.36 13.71
C ARG A 58 -5.74 9.47 14.70
N GLU A 59 -4.99 9.14 15.75
CA GLU A 59 -4.56 10.13 16.73
C GLU A 59 -3.62 11.16 16.12
N ASN A 60 -2.66 10.73 15.30
CA ASN A 60 -1.81 11.64 14.55
C ASN A 60 -2.60 12.54 13.58
N GLN A 61 -3.63 12.00 12.95
CA GLN A 61 -4.51 12.79 12.07
C GLN A 61 -5.32 13.82 12.87
N ARG A 62 -5.82 13.47 14.07
CA ARG A 62 -6.52 14.36 14.97
C ARG A 62 -5.61 15.51 15.41
N LEU A 63 -4.39 15.20 15.88
CA LEU A 63 -3.40 16.19 16.31
C LEU A 63 -2.98 17.12 15.17
N ASN A 64 -2.79 16.59 13.96
CA ASN A 64 -2.49 17.41 12.80
C ASN A 64 -3.65 18.33 12.42
N SER A 65 -4.89 17.85 12.54
CA SER A 65 -6.10 18.64 12.28
C SER A 65 -6.25 19.78 13.28
N GLU A 66 -5.98 19.53 14.58
CA GLU A 66 -5.98 20.55 15.62
C GLU A 66 -4.91 21.60 15.36
N LYS A 67 -3.69 21.18 15.00
CA LYS A 67 -2.59 22.07 14.69
C LYS A 67 -2.85 22.94 13.46
N ILE A 68 -3.49 22.39 12.45
CA ILE A 68 -3.95 23.13 11.26
C ILE A 68 -4.99 24.18 11.67
N THR A 69 -5.93 23.84 12.54
CA THR A 69 -6.95 24.77 13.02
C THR A 69 -6.34 25.91 13.82
N GLU A 70 -5.36 25.61 14.68
CA GLU A 70 -4.60 26.61 15.44
C GLU A 70 -3.82 27.56 14.51
N LEU A 71 -3.13 27.01 13.50
CA LEU A 71 -2.40 27.81 12.52
C LEU A 71 -3.33 28.71 11.69
N LEU A 72 -4.51 28.22 11.31
CA LEU A 72 -5.52 29.01 10.60
C LEU A 72 -6.01 30.17 11.47
N GLN A 73 -6.27 29.94 12.76
CA GLN A 73 -6.63 31.01 13.70
C GLN A 73 -5.54 32.05 13.85
N MET A 74 -4.26 31.62 13.94
CA MET A 74 -3.13 32.55 13.98
C MET A 74 -2.99 33.41 12.72
N ILE A 75 -3.26 32.80 11.54
CA ILE A 75 -3.27 33.51 10.25
C ILE A 75 -4.40 34.53 10.21
N GLU A 76 -5.58 34.17 10.71
CA GLU A 76 -6.77 35.02 10.74
C GLU A 76 -6.57 36.23 11.66
N ILE A 77 -5.94 36.03 12.85
CA ILE A 77 -5.56 37.07 13.79
C ILE A 77 -4.52 38.01 13.16
N ASN A 78 -3.49 37.49 12.48
CA ASN A 78 -2.49 38.28 11.80
C ASN A 78 -3.06 39.09 10.62
N GLN A 79 -4.02 38.52 9.87
CA GLN A 79 -4.71 39.23 8.80
C GLN A 79 -5.62 40.34 9.34
N SER A 80 -6.25 40.15 10.49
CA SER A 80 -7.08 41.16 11.15
C SER A 80 -6.26 42.32 11.68
N SER A 81 -5.06 42.04 12.16
CA SER A 81 -4.10 43.07 12.64
C SER A 81 -3.49 43.88 11.51
N ASN A 82 -3.29 43.29 10.33
CA ASN A 82 -2.71 43.91 9.14
C ASN A 82 -3.71 44.70 8.28
N LYS A 83 -5.03 44.58 8.56
CA LYS A 83 -6.07 45.25 7.77
C LYS A 83 -6.12 46.78 8.04
N LYS A 84 -5.27 47.32 8.94
CA LYS A 84 -5.22 48.75 9.27
C LYS A 84 -4.15 49.52 8.51
N THR A 85 -3.32 48.89 7.71
CA THR A 85 -2.35 49.63 6.89
C THR A 85 -2.09 48.89 5.59
N VAL A 86 -2.23 49.61 4.50
CA VAL A 86 -1.87 49.28 3.10
C VAL A 86 -2.98 48.74 2.24
N ARG A 87 -3.68 49.66 1.65
CA ARG A 87 -4.32 49.55 0.33
C ARG A 87 -3.18 49.60 -0.69
N SER A 88 -2.84 48.44 -1.27
CA SER A 88 -2.16 48.36 -2.59
C SER A 88 -2.07 46.91 -3.04
N THR A 89 -2.84 46.61 -4.08
CA THR A 89 -2.60 45.68 -5.19
C THR A 89 -1.30 44.86 -5.11
N SER A 90 -1.43 43.56 -4.85
CA SER A 90 -0.60 42.57 -5.47
C SER A 90 -1.41 41.27 -5.63
N THR A 91 -1.64 40.93 -6.86
CA THR A 91 -2.36 39.75 -7.34
C THR A 91 -1.70 38.47 -6.82
N ASN A 92 -2.42 37.74 -6.01
CA ASN A 92 -2.02 36.47 -5.40
C ASN A 92 -1.93 35.36 -6.47
N GLN A 93 -0.93 35.40 -7.35
CA GLN A 93 -0.67 34.32 -8.33
C GLN A 93 0.07 33.12 -7.71
N ASN A 94 0.69 33.26 -6.53
CA ASN A 94 1.46 32.20 -5.90
C ASN A 94 0.65 31.23 -4.99
N THR A 95 -0.63 31.49 -4.75
CA THR A 95 -1.45 30.66 -3.85
C THR A 95 -2.22 29.56 -4.58
N LEU A 96 -2.53 29.73 -5.87
CA LEU A 96 -3.30 28.75 -6.67
C LEU A 96 -2.57 27.41 -6.84
N PRO A 97 -1.27 27.36 -7.20
CA PRO A 97 -0.57 26.09 -7.36
C PRO A 97 -0.53 25.26 -6.07
N ALA A 98 -0.17 25.87 -4.96
CA ALA A 98 -0.11 25.21 -3.65
C ALA A 98 -1.49 24.72 -3.21
N LYS A 99 -2.55 25.44 -3.56
CA LYS A 99 -3.93 25.05 -3.28
C LYS A 99 -4.32 23.78 -4.06
N PHE A 100 -4.04 23.71 -5.38
CA PHE A 100 -4.35 22.51 -6.18
C PHE A 100 -3.67 21.26 -5.63
N PHE A 101 -2.42 21.33 -5.24
CA PHE A 101 -1.71 20.21 -4.65
C PHE A 101 -2.32 19.77 -3.31
N GLY A 102 -2.60 20.72 -2.42
CA GLY A 102 -3.23 20.46 -1.12
C GLY A 102 -4.62 19.86 -1.25
N ASP A 103 -5.47 20.47 -2.09
CA ASP A 103 -6.83 19.98 -2.34
C ASP A 103 -6.81 18.59 -3.02
N GLY A 104 -5.83 18.34 -3.92
CA GLY A 104 -5.63 17.03 -4.56
C GLY A 104 -5.32 15.94 -3.54
N LYS A 105 -4.45 16.20 -2.56
CA LYS A 105 -4.16 15.27 -1.47
C LYS A 105 -5.39 15.05 -0.58
N ASN A 106 -6.14 16.08 -0.27
CA ASN A 106 -7.37 15.95 0.51
C ASN A 106 -8.40 15.08 -0.21
N ALA A 107 -8.61 15.31 -1.52
CA ALA A 107 -9.49 14.48 -2.33
C ALA A 107 -9.04 13.00 -2.34
N PHE A 108 -7.72 12.76 -2.44
CA PHE A 108 -7.15 11.41 -2.36
C PHE A 108 -7.50 10.71 -1.04
N VAL A 109 -7.27 11.38 0.09
CA VAL A 109 -7.56 10.84 1.44
C VAL A 109 -9.05 10.54 1.61
N LEU A 110 -9.93 11.34 0.99
CA LEU A 110 -11.38 11.12 0.99
C LEU A 110 -11.83 10.00 0.03
N GLY A 111 -10.90 9.42 -0.76
CA GLY A 111 -11.22 8.38 -1.74
C GLY A 111 -11.79 8.92 -3.05
N ASP A 112 -11.88 10.25 -3.22
CA ASP A 112 -12.28 10.87 -4.49
C ASP A 112 -11.07 10.96 -5.43
N TYR A 113 -10.66 9.79 -5.93
CA TYR A 113 -9.48 9.68 -6.80
C TYR A 113 -9.64 10.45 -8.12
N LYS A 114 -10.85 10.52 -8.66
CA LYS A 114 -11.12 11.29 -9.88
C LYS A 114 -10.84 12.77 -9.65
N LYS A 115 -11.37 13.34 -8.59
CA LYS A 115 -11.13 14.73 -8.22
C LYS A 115 -9.67 15.01 -7.89
N SER A 116 -9.03 14.06 -7.20
CA SER A 116 -7.60 14.10 -6.88
C SER A 116 -6.75 14.20 -8.15
N ILE A 117 -7.03 13.37 -9.16
CA ILE A 117 -6.35 13.38 -10.46
C ILE A 117 -6.52 14.74 -11.16
N GLU A 118 -7.76 15.25 -11.25
CA GLU A 118 -8.05 16.55 -11.84
C GLU A 118 -7.22 17.68 -11.21
N LEU A 119 -7.13 17.68 -9.86
CA LEU A 119 -6.41 18.71 -9.11
C LEU A 119 -4.89 18.59 -9.26
N PHE A 120 -4.34 17.36 -9.27
CA PHE A 120 -2.92 17.16 -9.52
C PHE A 120 -2.51 17.54 -10.95
N LEU A 121 -3.33 17.22 -11.95
CA LEU A 121 -3.10 17.66 -13.33
C LEU A 121 -3.13 19.18 -13.44
N ALA A 122 -4.14 19.83 -12.83
CA ALA A 122 -4.20 21.29 -12.77
C ALA A 122 -2.97 21.90 -12.07
N HIS A 123 -2.43 21.24 -11.02
CA HIS A 123 -1.19 21.69 -10.39
C HIS A 123 0.00 21.60 -11.35
N LEU A 124 0.14 20.52 -12.11
CA LEU A 124 1.22 20.37 -13.10
C LEU A 124 1.15 21.44 -14.21
N GLU A 125 -0.04 21.84 -14.62
CA GLU A 125 -0.25 22.93 -15.60
C GLU A 125 0.24 24.30 -15.10
N THR A 126 0.34 24.50 -13.78
CA THR A 126 0.87 25.75 -13.21
C THR A 126 2.40 25.88 -13.32
N SER A 127 3.07 24.93 -13.99
CA SER A 127 4.53 24.87 -14.08
C SER A 127 5.23 24.92 -12.71
N PRO A 128 4.94 23.98 -11.80
CA PRO A 128 5.49 23.96 -10.46
C PRO A 128 7.02 23.79 -10.49
N SER A 129 7.69 24.12 -9.37
CA SER A 129 9.11 23.80 -9.21
C SER A 129 9.39 22.30 -9.41
N SER A 130 10.62 21.93 -9.74
CA SER A 130 11.01 20.52 -9.96
C SER A 130 10.61 19.63 -8.79
N LEU A 131 10.88 20.04 -7.54
CA LEU A 131 10.51 19.30 -6.34
C LEU A 131 8.98 19.13 -6.23
N SER A 132 8.23 20.21 -6.43
CA SER A 132 6.77 20.18 -6.37
C SER A 132 6.16 19.34 -7.49
N LYS A 133 6.77 19.34 -8.68
CA LYS A 133 6.40 18.46 -9.79
C LYS A 133 6.61 16.99 -9.41
N THR A 134 7.76 16.67 -8.84
CA THR A 134 8.11 15.32 -8.39
C THR A 134 7.10 14.82 -7.34
N ASP A 135 6.79 15.61 -6.32
CA ASP A 135 5.75 15.28 -5.34
C ASP A 135 4.40 15.01 -6.02
N THR A 136 4.02 15.87 -6.97
CA THR A 136 2.72 15.74 -7.64
C THR A 136 2.64 14.46 -8.48
N LEU A 137 3.70 14.10 -9.19
CA LEU A 137 3.77 12.87 -9.99
C LEU A 137 3.62 11.62 -9.12
N LEU A 138 4.23 11.60 -7.93
CA LEU A 138 4.07 10.52 -6.98
C LEU A 138 2.61 10.36 -6.53
N TRP A 139 1.96 11.46 -6.14
CA TRP A 139 0.56 11.44 -5.73
C TRP A 139 -0.39 11.13 -6.90
N LEU A 140 -0.07 11.61 -8.09
CA LEU A 140 -0.84 11.31 -9.31
C LEU A 140 -0.76 9.82 -9.65
N GLY A 141 0.44 9.20 -9.56
CA GLY A 141 0.61 7.76 -9.71
C GLY A 141 -0.27 6.96 -8.74
N ARG A 142 -0.32 7.36 -7.48
CA ARG A 142 -1.21 6.76 -6.47
C ARG A 142 -2.69 6.94 -6.82
N ALA A 143 -3.09 8.15 -7.18
CA ALA A 143 -4.48 8.45 -7.52
C ALA A 143 -4.95 7.63 -8.72
N TYR A 144 -4.13 7.50 -9.75
CA TYR A 144 -4.41 6.64 -10.90
C TYR A 144 -4.48 5.15 -10.52
N PHE A 145 -3.58 4.67 -9.66
CA PHE A 145 -3.62 3.29 -9.17
C PHE A 145 -4.97 2.98 -8.51
N TYR A 146 -5.36 3.79 -7.54
CA TYR A 146 -6.61 3.56 -6.80
C TYR A 146 -7.87 3.85 -7.62
N SER A 147 -7.77 4.58 -8.72
CA SER A 147 -8.86 4.74 -9.69
C SER A 147 -8.95 3.59 -10.71
N GLY A 148 -8.01 2.63 -10.70
CA GLY A 148 -7.92 1.55 -11.68
C GLY A 148 -7.30 1.96 -13.02
N SER A 149 -6.75 3.16 -13.12
CA SER A 149 -6.11 3.68 -14.35
C SER A 149 -4.63 3.30 -14.38
N PHE A 150 -4.34 1.99 -14.45
CA PHE A 150 -2.99 1.46 -14.23
C PHE A 150 -1.95 1.93 -15.26
N LEU A 151 -2.30 2.12 -16.52
CA LEU A 151 -1.37 2.68 -17.53
C LEU A 151 -0.92 4.09 -17.16
N ASN A 152 -1.87 4.97 -16.79
CA ASN A 152 -1.55 6.34 -16.38
C ASN A 152 -0.77 6.37 -15.07
N SER A 153 -1.05 5.42 -14.17
CA SER A 153 -0.29 5.22 -12.93
C SER A 153 1.17 4.87 -13.24
N LYS A 154 1.39 3.90 -14.13
CA LYS A 154 2.73 3.50 -14.59
C LYS A 154 3.50 4.70 -15.15
N ASP A 155 2.90 5.45 -16.07
CA ASP A 155 3.54 6.62 -16.68
C ASP A 155 3.92 7.67 -15.63
N SER A 156 3.02 7.95 -14.69
CA SER A 156 3.29 8.91 -13.60
C SER A 156 4.46 8.47 -12.71
N TYR A 157 4.53 7.17 -12.35
CA TYR A 157 5.65 6.65 -11.56
C TYR A 157 6.97 6.63 -12.34
N LEU A 158 6.95 6.30 -13.63
CA LEU A 158 8.15 6.34 -14.47
C LEU A 158 8.69 7.77 -14.60
N GLU A 159 7.82 8.75 -14.84
CA GLU A 159 8.22 10.16 -14.86
C GLU A 159 8.75 10.61 -13.49
N TYR A 160 8.07 10.23 -12.39
CA TYR A 160 8.57 10.46 -11.03
C TYR A 160 9.97 9.91 -10.84
N GLN A 161 10.21 8.64 -11.18
CA GLN A 161 11.51 7.98 -10.98
C GLN A 161 12.63 8.60 -11.82
N SER A 162 12.31 9.15 -12.98
CA SER A 162 13.29 9.85 -13.83
C SER A 162 13.80 11.16 -13.21
N MET A 163 12.98 11.80 -12.35
CA MET A 163 13.26 13.09 -11.74
C MET A 163 13.58 13.01 -10.25
N GLY A 164 13.12 11.98 -9.58
CA GLY A 164 13.04 11.87 -8.14
C GLY A 164 14.01 10.87 -7.50
N GLN A 165 15.16 10.58 -8.08
CA GLN A 165 16.12 9.60 -7.55
C GLN A 165 16.59 9.95 -6.13
N ASP A 166 16.77 11.23 -5.84
CA ASP A 166 17.16 11.74 -4.51
C ASP A 166 15.94 12.02 -3.60
N HIS A 167 14.72 11.75 -4.08
CA HIS A 167 13.53 12.04 -3.31
C HIS A 167 13.34 11.00 -2.19
N PRO A 168 12.94 11.41 -0.95
CA PRO A 168 12.78 10.49 0.18
C PRO A 168 11.83 9.31 -0.08
N LYS A 169 10.90 9.46 -1.02
CA LYS A 169 9.93 8.44 -1.40
C LYS A 169 10.33 7.62 -2.65
N PHE A 170 11.58 7.74 -3.08
CA PHE A 170 12.04 7.01 -4.26
C PHE A 170 11.90 5.49 -4.08
N VAL A 171 12.33 4.96 -2.94
CA VAL A 171 12.26 3.53 -2.64
C VAL A 171 10.81 3.05 -2.52
N ASP A 172 9.94 3.87 -1.87
CA ASP A 172 8.49 3.56 -1.85
C ASP A 172 7.94 3.44 -3.27
N SER A 173 8.37 4.31 -4.20
CA SER A 173 7.88 4.29 -5.59
C SER A 173 8.30 3.05 -6.37
N LEU A 174 9.43 2.43 -6.04
CA LEU A 174 9.84 1.15 -6.64
C LEU A 174 8.81 0.06 -6.32
N TYR A 175 8.41 -0.03 -5.05
CA TYR A 175 7.38 -0.95 -4.61
C TYR A 175 5.99 -0.61 -5.20
N GLU A 176 5.62 0.67 -5.19
CA GLU A 176 4.32 1.12 -5.71
C GLU A 176 4.20 0.87 -7.21
N LEU A 177 5.25 1.16 -8.00
CA LEU A 177 5.29 0.85 -9.43
C LEU A 177 5.24 -0.66 -9.70
N SER A 178 5.92 -1.48 -8.88
CA SER A 178 5.85 -2.93 -9.05
C SER A 178 4.43 -3.46 -8.89
N ARG A 179 3.65 -2.90 -7.97
CA ARG A 179 2.22 -3.24 -7.83
C ARG A 179 1.41 -2.85 -9.08
N VAL A 180 1.70 -1.68 -9.66
CA VAL A 180 1.05 -1.24 -10.91
C VAL A 180 1.37 -2.21 -12.05
N LEU A 181 2.64 -2.64 -12.16
CA LEU A 181 3.08 -3.60 -13.19
C LEU A 181 2.38 -4.95 -13.05
N ILE A 182 2.12 -5.39 -11.82
CA ILE A 182 1.35 -6.63 -11.56
C ILE A 182 -0.09 -6.48 -12.06
N GLU A 183 -0.76 -5.37 -11.77
CA GLU A 183 -2.11 -5.10 -12.28
C GLU A 183 -2.18 -5.01 -13.81
N LEU A 184 -1.04 -4.80 -14.48
CA LEU A 184 -0.88 -4.79 -15.93
C LEU A 184 -0.40 -6.13 -16.50
N ASP A 185 -0.31 -7.19 -15.69
CA ASP A 185 0.26 -8.51 -16.05
C ASP A 185 1.75 -8.44 -16.47
N GLU A 186 2.45 -7.35 -16.16
CA GLU A 186 3.88 -7.15 -16.44
C GLU A 186 4.77 -7.74 -15.32
N ASN A 187 4.54 -8.99 -14.95
CA ASN A 187 5.13 -9.65 -13.77
C ASN A 187 6.66 -9.73 -13.81
N VAL A 188 7.26 -9.86 -15.00
CA VAL A 188 8.73 -9.90 -15.16
C VAL A 188 9.34 -8.57 -14.75
N GLN A 189 8.77 -7.46 -15.21
CA GLN A 189 9.24 -6.11 -14.88
C GLN A 189 9.00 -5.80 -13.40
N ALA A 190 7.84 -6.20 -12.86
CA ALA A 190 7.53 -6.07 -11.44
C ALA A 190 8.57 -6.76 -10.57
N LYS A 191 8.91 -8.02 -10.90
CA LYS A 191 9.91 -8.79 -10.19
C LYS A 191 11.29 -8.14 -10.24
N LEU A 192 11.75 -7.68 -11.43
CA LEU A 192 13.02 -6.99 -11.57
C LEU A 192 13.10 -5.73 -10.68
N LEU A 193 12.01 -4.98 -10.59
CA LEU A 193 11.94 -3.77 -9.79
C LEU A 193 11.98 -4.07 -8.28
N LEU A 194 11.29 -5.13 -7.85
CA LEU A 194 11.31 -5.60 -6.46
C LEU A 194 12.68 -6.17 -6.08
N ASP A 195 13.31 -6.97 -6.95
CA ASP A 195 14.66 -7.49 -6.74
C ASP A 195 15.67 -6.36 -6.61
N LYS A 196 15.58 -5.31 -7.46
CA LYS A 196 16.38 -4.09 -7.35
C LYS A 196 16.16 -3.41 -5.99
N MET A 197 14.92 -3.22 -5.58
CA MET A 197 14.60 -2.62 -4.30
C MET A 197 15.23 -3.41 -3.13
N LEU A 198 15.13 -4.74 -3.13
CA LEU A 198 15.66 -5.58 -2.08
C LEU A 198 17.19 -5.62 -2.05
N SER A 199 17.85 -5.55 -3.21
CA SER A 199 19.31 -5.56 -3.31
C SER A 199 19.94 -4.23 -2.89
N GLU A 200 19.34 -3.10 -3.31
CA GLU A 200 19.89 -1.78 -3.07
C GLU A 200 19.42 -1.17 -1.72
N TYR A 201 18.23 -1.58 -1.24
CA TYR A 201 17.61 -1.02 -0.03
C TYR A 201 17.10 -2.11 0.93
N PRO A 202 17.94 -3.07 1.37
CA PRO A 202 17.49 -4.25 2.14
C PRO A 202 16.88 -3.88 3.49
N GLY A 203 17.25 -2.74 4.08
CA GLY A 203 16.72 -2.22 5.35
C GLY A 203 15.46 -1.37 5.25
N HIS A 204 14.90 -1.21 4.05
CA HIS A 204 13.71 -0.39 3.89
C HIS A 204 12.46 -1.05 4.51
N THR A 205 11.55 -0.25 5.05
CA THR A 205 10.34 -0.72 5.74
C THR A 205 9.43 -1.59 4.88
N LEU A 206 9.47 -1.41 3.56
CA LEU A 206 8.68 -2.20 2.60
C LEU A 206 9.39 -3.47 2.12
N SER A 207 10.63 -3.78 2.54
CA SER A 207 11.39 -4.93 2.06
C SER A 207 10.69 -6.27 2.33
N SER A 208 10.07 -6.44 3.50
CA SER A 208 9.28 -7.63 3.81
C SER A 208 8.06 -7.79 2.89
N LYS A 209 7.38 -6.67 2.59
CA LYS A 209 6.24 -6.67 1.65
C LYS A 209 6.69 -6.95 0.22
N ALA A 210 7.84 -6.42 -0.19
CA ALA A 210 8.42 -6.68 -1.51
C ALA A 210 8.79 -8.16 -1.67
N SER A 211 9.42 -8.78 -0.66
CA SER A 211 9.74 -10.22 -0.67
C SER A 211 8.49 -11.09 -0.75
N ALA A 212 7.44 -10.76 0.01
CA ALA A 212 6.19 -11.48 -0.04
C ALA A 212 5.49 -11.34 -1.41
N LEU A 213 5.58 -10.16 -2.04
CA LEU A 213 4.99 -9.90 -3.34
C LEU A 213 5.68 -10.74 -4.44
N ILE A 214 7.02 -10.86 -4.40
CA ILE A 214 7.79 -11.71 -5.34
C ILE A 214 7.38 -13.20 -5.24
N GLN A 215 7.08 -13.68 -4.02
CA GLN A 215 6.69 -15.08 -3.82
C GLN A 215 5.33 -15.43 -4.44
N ASN A 216 4.51 -14.43 -4.73
CA ASN A 216 3.17 -14.58 -5.31
C ASN A 216 3.12 -14.28 -6.82
N LEU A 217 4.26 -13.95 -7.45
CA LEU A 217 4.40 -13.73 -8.89
C LEU A 217 4.79 -15.01 -9.61
#